data_aca4fb3abe8ce725df4ca8483a9b88a1
#
_entry.id   aca4fb3abe8ce725df4ca8483a9b88a1
#
_cell.length_a   1.000
_cell.length_b   1.000
_cell.length_c   1.000
_cell.angle_alpha   90.00
_cell.angle_beta   90.00
_cell.angle_gamma   90.00
#
_symmetry.space_group_name_H-M   'P 1'
#
loop_
_entity.id
_entity.type
_entity.pdbx_description
1 polymer ?
#
loop_
_entity_poly.entity_id
_entity_poly.type
_entity_poly.pdbx_seq_one_letter_code
_entity_poly.pdbx_strand_id
1 'polypeptide(L)'
;MIIFGVGASVLVMVLVGIAVSHKVGGDSTNYLVAGRGLAVPLVGAALMGQAVDSNATLGNTDLASQFGFWAGFSLPLGLALCLLITGLFVAKPMNRMGLLTLPDFYRRRYGRTIELIASVLMIFAFCILLAGNLVAGGFLFERFLGTSYDVGVLLIVTLVLACTVAGGMFSTAYAAVAQMAITVVGALALLGWVVVNYGITMPEGMGPFDLGQLTSSEQGATVNWATLVALGVGDIVAIDFMQRIFSARSPETARRACYVGAAGALLVGVPFALVGISSVAILGDAAGEGPILFTLLDGYAPVGLAILVLSGIVAASFSTASGAILGTAAVAARNIVGVRQATAPGERDPLLRATRLAFVPVITLGVFFALRVPQTGILLTLAFDLMLAGLAVPFLLGLFWRRSSTAAAGAAIAVGLLVRLVLFAVTPTMYGVPNTLLYVENDVVGAGFDGWPTFLAAVASLAAFLVATLLRPRRAVVVPAESGEPARQAQAAAG
;
A
#
# COMPACT_ATOMS: atom_id res chain seq x y z
N MET A 1 -14.11 12.70 24.69
CA MET A 1 -13.08 13.70 24.33
C MET A 1 -12.22 13.22 23.16
N ILE A 2 -11.69 12.01 23.19
CA ILE A 2 -10.78 11.47 22.15
C ILE A 2 -11.39 11.59 20.75
N ILE A 3 -12.62 11.11 20.56
CA ILE A 3 -13.27 11.09 19.25
C ILE A 3 -13.53 12.49 18.68
N PHE A 4 -13.80 13.48 19.52
CA PHE A 4 -13.96 14.86 19.07
C PHE A 4 -12.63 15.46 18.57
N GLY A 5 -11.51 15.13 19.26
CA GLY A 5 -10.17 15.58 18.83
C GLY A 5 -9.76 14.92 17.51
N VAL A 6 -9.97 13.61 17.38
CA VAL A 6 -9.74 12.88 16.13
C VAL A 6 -10.65 13.39 15.00
N GLY A 7 -11.94 13.59 15.29
CA GLY A 7 -12.91 14.14 14.34
C GLY A 7 -12.53 15.53 13.84
N ALA A 8 -12.01 16.40 14.72
CA ALA A 8 -11.52 17.72 14.33
C ALA A 8 -10.31 17.62 13.38
N SER A 9 -9.37 16.71 13.64
CA SER A 9 -8.21 16.49 12.76
C SER A 9 -8.65 15.99 11.38
N VAL A 10 -9.57 15.05 11.31
CA VAL A 10 -10.16 14.56 10.05
C VAL A 10 -10.86 15.69 9.30
N LEU A 11 -11.64 16.52 10.00
CA LEU A 11 -12.31 17.68 9.39
C LEU A 11 -11.31 18.64 8.74
N VAL A 12 -10.19 18.93 9.42
CA VAL A 12 -9.11 19.75 8.85
C VAL A 12 -8.57 19.15 7.56
N MET A 13 -8.35 17.84 7.51
CA MET A 13 -7.87 17.14 6.32
C MET A 13 -8.88 17.22 5.17
N VAL A 14 -10.17 17.04 5.46
CA VAL A 14 -11.25 17.18 4.49
C VAL A 14 -11.27 18.60 3.92
N LEU A 15 -11.18 19.62 4.79
CA LEU A 15 -11.17 21.03 4.36
C LEU A 15 -9.95 21.36 3.48
N VAL A 16 -8.76 20.86 3.84
CA VAL A 16 -7.55 21.00 3.00
C VAL A 16 -7.78 20.33 1.64
N GLY A 17 -8.33 19.12 1.61
CA GLY A 17 -8.63 18.40 0.37
C GLY A 17 -9.61 19.17 -0.53
N ILE A 18 -10.68 19.72 0.03
CA ILE A 18 -11.66 20.51 -0.69
C ILE A 18 -11.04 21.84 -1.18
N ALA A 19 -10.26 22.52 -0.34
CA ALA A 19 -9.65 23.79 -0.68
C ALA A 19 -8.73 23.71 -1.92
N VAL A 20 -8.06 22.58 -2.16
CA VAL A 20 -7.18 22.38 -3.31
C VAL A 20 -7.87 21.75 -4.52
N SER A 21 -9.14 21.32 -4.38
CA SER A 21 -9.88 20.61 -5.44
C SER A 21 -10.07 21.44 -6.72
N HIS A 22 -10.07 22.79 -6.61
CA HIS A 22 -10.16 23.70 -7.76
C HIS A 22 -9.00 23.50 -8.76
N LYS A 23 -7.84 22.99 -8.31
CA LYS A 23 -6.67 22.72 -9.18
C LYS A 23 -6.91 21.60 -10.19
N VAL A 24 -7.93 20.79 -10.00
CA VAL A 24 -8.31 19.72 -10.94
C VAL A 24 -8.75 20.29 -12.29
N GLY A 25 -9.50 21.43 -12.29
CA GLY A 25 -9.90 22.11 -13.52
C GLY A 25 -10.67 21.23 -14.53
N GLY A 26 -11.29 20.14 -14.09
CA GLY A 26 -12.00 19.21 -14.98
C GLY A 26 -11.12 18.28 -15.83
N ASP A 27 -9.80 18.26 -15.62
CA ASP A 27 -8.83 17.47 -16.38
C ASP A 27 -8.41 16.21 -15.61
N SER A 28 -8.40 15.05 -16.29
CA SER A 28 -8.03 13.77 -15.69
C SER A 28 -6.53 13.67 -15.38
N THR A 29 -5.63 14.34 -16.12
CA THR A 29 -4.20 14.39 -15.77
C THR A 29 -3.98 15.11 -14.46
N ASN A 30 -4.68 16.23 -14.27
CA ASN A 30 -4.66 16.95 -13.01
C ASN A 30 -5.23 16.09 -11.88
N TYR A 31 -6.33 15.41 -12.13
CA TYR A 31 -7.00 14.56 -11.15
C TYR A 31 -6.17 13.32 -10.74
N LEU A 32 -5.56 12.62 -11.71
CA LEU A 32 -4.87 11.36 -11.49
C LEU A 32 -3.39 11.52 -11.10
N VAL A 33 -2.69 12.53 -11.67
CA VAL A 33 -1.25 12.71 -11.47
C VAL A 33 -0.86 14.17 -11.21
N ALA A 34 -1.80 15.00 -10.72
CA ALA A 34 -1.59 16.41 -10.35
C ALA A 34 -0.83 17.21 -11.41
N GLY A 35 -1.17 17.01 -12.70
CA GLY A 35 -0.52 17.68 -13.82
C GLY A 35 0.98 17.40 -13.95
N ARG A 36 1.53 16.43 -13.23
CA ARG A 36 2.98 16.11 -13.14
C ARG A 36 3.81 17.31 -12.64
N GLY A 37 3.25 18.11 -11.74
CA GLY A 37 3.88 19.36 -11.26
C GLY A 37 4.39 19.29 -9.82
N LEU A 38 4.26 18.16 -9.10
CA LEU A 38 4.54 18.11 -7.69
C LEU A 38 6.05 18.12 -7.35
N ALA A 39 6.40 18.91 -6.34
CA ALA A 39 7.76 19.02 -5.80
C ALA A 39 8.08 17.90 -4.80
N VAL A 40 9.37 17.73 -4.44
CA VAL A 40 9.84 16.69 -3.51
C VAL A 40 9.06 16.62 -2.20
N PRO A 41 8.75 17.72 -1.49
CA PRO A 41 8.03 17.63 -0.22
C PRO A 41 6.63 17.02 -0.36
N LEU A 42 5.90 17.39 -1.43
CA LEU A 42 4.55 16.88 -1.68
C LEU A 42 4.57 15.41 -2.11
N VAL A 43 5.45 15.05 -3.05
CA VAL A 43 5.58 13.65 -3.51
C VAL A 43 6.13 12.77 -2.40
N GLY A 44 7.13 13.25 -1.64
CA GLY A 44 7.73 12.52 -0.52
C GLY A 44 6.74 12.26 0.61
N ALA A 45 5.99 13.28 1.04
CA ALA A 45 4.93 13.13 2.02
C ALA A 45 3.81 12.20 1.50
N ALA A 46 3.44 12.32 0.22
CA ALA A 46 2.43 11.45 -0.37
C ALA A 46 2.91 9.99 -0.47
N LEU A 47 4.18 9.71 -0.79
CA LEU A 47 4.77 8.37 -0.77
C LEU A 47 4.87 7.82 0.65
N MET A 48 5.34 8.63 1.61
CA MET A 48 5.36 8.27 3.02
C MET A 48 3.94 7.91 3.51
N GLY A 49 2.93 8.72 3.14
CA GLY A 49 1.54 8.49 3.53
C GLY A 49 0.88 7.27 2.88
N GLN A 50 1.51 6.67 1.86
CA GLN A 50 1.08 5.37 1.34
C GLN A 50 1.84 4.21 2.03
N ALA A 51 3.10 4.42 2.41
CA ALA A 51 3.91 3.44 3.10
C ALA A 51 3.59 3.34 4.60
N VAL A 52 3.18 4.46 5.21
CA VAL A 52 2.81 4.53 6.64
C VAL A 52 1.29 4.58 6.72
N ASP A 53 0.66 3.44 6.60
CA ASP A 53 -0.79 3.29 6.75
C ASP A 53 -1.16 2.64 8.10
N SER A 54 -2.44 2.34 8.29
CA SER A 54 -2.89 1.66 9.49
C SER A 54 -2.37 0.23 9.62
N ASN A 55 -2.10 -0.44 8.49
CA ASN A 55 -1.50 -1.78 8.55
C ASN A 55 -0.04 -1.69 9.03
N ALA A 56 0.72 -0.69 8.54
CA ALA A 56 2.09 -0.45 8.97
C ALA A 56 2.22 0.19 10.37
N THR A 57 1.13 0.66 10.96
CA THR A 57 1.09 1.22 12.32
C THR A 57 0.41 0.24 13.30
N LEU A 58 -0.89 0.01 13.19
CA LEU A 58 -1.62 -0.94 14.04
C LEU A 58 -1.16 -2.38 13.82
N GLY A 59 -1.08 -2.83 12.56
CA GLY A 59 -0.59 -4.16 12.23
C GLY A 59 0.84 -4.40 12.71
N ASN A 60 1.71 -3.40 12.62
CA ASN A 60 3.05 -3.46 13.18
C ASN A 60 3.03 -3.66 14.70
N THR A 61 2.24 -2.87 15.44
CA THR A 61 2.14 -3.01 16.90
C THR A 61 1.53 -4.35 17.31
N ASP A 62 0.50 -4.79 16.62
CA ASP A 62 -0.18 -6.08 16.90
C ASP A 62 0.76 -7.26 16.64
N LEU A 63 1.44 -7.31 15.49
CA LEU A 63 2.39 -8.37 15.18
C LEU A 63 3.63 -8.34 16.07
N ALA A 64 4.13 -7.14 16.42
CA ALA A 64 5.25 -7.02 17.34
C ALA A 64 4.90 -7.51 18.76
N SER A 65 3.70 -7.25 19.23
CA SER A 65 3.23 -7.73 20.54
C SER A 65 3.03 -9.24 20.60
N GLN A 66 2.59 -9.85 19.49
CA GLN A 66 2.28 -11.29 19.43
C GLN A 66 3.49 -12.17 19.10
N PHE A 67 4.34 -11.72 18.16
CA PHE A 67 5.39 -12.55 17.56
C PHE A 67 6.80 -11.94 17.68
N GLY A 68 6.93 -10.76 18.26
CA GLY A 68 8.21 -10.08 18.47
C GLY A 68 8.52 -8.95 17.48
N PHE A 69 9.63 -8.24 17.75
CA PHE A 69 10.00 -7.02 17.03
C PHE A 69 10.03 -7.21 15.51
N TRP A 70 10.69 -8.26 15.02
CA TRP A 70 10.88 -8.47 13.60
C TRP A 70 9.60 -8.84 12.87
N ALA A 71 8.62 -9.47 13.54
CA ALA A 71 7.32 -9.75 12.96
C ALA A 71 6.55 -8.45 12.64
N GLY A 72 6.53 -7.49 13.57
CA GLY A 72 5.93 -6.18 13.34
C GLY A 72 6.76 -5.30 12.41
N PHE A 73 8.06 -5.15 12.71
CA PHE A 73 8.96 -4.24 12.00
C PHE A 73 9.22 -4.63 10.54
N SER A 74 9.05 -5.90 10.18
CA SER A 74 9.17 -6.34 8.79
C SER A 74 8.19 -5.63 7.85
N LEU A 75 7.02 -5.16 8.34
CA LEU A 75 6.08 -4.37 7.55
C LEU A 75 6.69 -3.02 7.12
N PRO A 76 6.99 -2.07 8.01
CA PRO A 76 7.55 -0.78 7.63
C PRO A 76 8.95 -0.90 7.02
N LEU A 77 9.75 -1.88 7.40
CA LEU A 77 11.05 -2.13 6.78
C LEU A 77 10.91 -2.58 5.34
N GLY A 78 9.99 -3.49 5.03
CA GLY A 78 9.70 -3.93 3.67
C GLY A 78 9.27 -2.75 2.78
N LEU A 79 8.34 -1.92 3.26
CA LEU A 79 7.86 -0.72 2.55
C LEU A 79 8.99 0.31 2.34
N ALA A 80 9.85 0.50 3.34
CA ALA A 80 11.02 1.37 3.21
C ALA A 80 12.03 0.83 2.17
N LEU A 81 12.29 -0.48 2.17
CA LEU A 81 13.14 -1.14 1.16
C LEU A 81 12.53 -1.02 -0.24
N CYS A 82 11.21 -1.20 -0.39
CA CYS A 82 10.52 -0.97 -1.66
C CYS A 82 10.76 0.44 -2.19
N LEU A 83 10.54 1.46 -1.36
CA LEU A 83 10.76 2.85 -1.76
C LEU A 83 12.24 3.13 -2.05
N LEU A 84 13.16 2.55 -1.30
CA LEU A 84 14.60 2.68 -1.54
C LEU A 84 14.99 2.06 -2.90
N ILE A 85 14.59 0.81 -3.17
CA ILE A 85 14.84 0.12 -4.44
C ILE A 85 14.18 0.87 -5.60
N THR A 86 12.93 1.30 -5.40
CA THR A 86 12.20 2.11 -6.40
C THR A 86 12.93 3.41 -6.69
N GLY A 87 13.40 4.12 -5.68
CA GLY A 87 14.18 5.36 -5.83
C GLY A 87 15.49 5.16 -6.57
N LEU A 88 16.19 4.06 -6.29
CA LEU A 88 17.47 3.74 -6.92
C LEU A 88 17.31 3.38 -8.41
N PHE A 89 16.34 2.54 -8.75
CA PHE A 89 16.29 1.90 -10.05
C PHE A 89 15.06 2.26 -10.89
N VAL A 90 13.88 2.43 -10.30
CA VAL A 90 12.58 2.45 -10.99
C VAL A 90 12.01 3.85 -11.19
N ALA A 91 12.14 4.74 -10.21
CA ALA A 91 11.46 6.04 -10.21
C ALA A 91 11.80 6.92 -11.42
N LYS A 92 13.09 6.98 -11.79
CA LYS A 92 13.51 7.81 -12.93
C LYS A 92 12.98 7.31 -14.27
N PRO A 93 13.17 6.03 -14.67
CA PRO A 93 12.62 5.52 -15.92
C PRO A 93 11.10 5.60 -15.97
N MET A 94 10.39 5.30 -14.87
CA MET A 94 8.93 5.34 -14.84
C MET A 94 8.37 6.77 -14.93
N ASN A 95 8.96 7.75 -14.23
CA ASN A 95 8.56 9.14 -14.36
C ASN A 95 8.76 9.67 -15.79
N ARG A 96 9.88 9.30 -16.46
CA ARG A 96 10.15 9.71 -17.87
C ARG A 96 9.12 9.16 -18.86
N MET A 97 8.48 8.03 -18.56
CA MET A 97 7.48 7.44 -19.46
C MET A 97 6.18 8.25 -19.53
N GLY A 98 5.91 9.15 -18.58
CA GLY A 98 4.74 10.01 -18.60
C GLY A 98 3.40 9.25 -18.55
N LEU A 99 3.34 8.12 -17.84
CA LEU A 99 2.14 7.29 -17.76
C LEU A 99 1.08 7.92 -16.84
N LEU A 100 -0.17 7.50 -16.99
CA LEU A 100 -1.27 7.85 -16.07
C LEU A 100 -1.55 6.73 -15.07
N THR A 101 -1.37 5.47 -15.49
CA THR A 101 -1.58 4.29 -14.68
C THR A 101 -0.43 3.30 -14.90
N LEU A 102 -0.17 2.46 -13.91
CA LEU A 102 0.89 1.44 -14.05
C LEU A 102 0.60 0.38 -15.14
N PRO A 103 -0.65 -0.09 -15.36
CA PRO A 103 -0.94 -1.00 -16.47
C PRO A 103 -0.60 -0.44 -17.85
N ASP A 104 -0.53 0.88 -18.05
CA ASP A 104 -0.06 1.47 -19.30
C ASP A 104 1.38 1.02 -19.64
N PHE A 105 2.24 0.75 -18.63
CA PHE A 105 3.55 0.15 -18.83
C PHE A 105 3.46 -1.25 -19.44
N TYR A 106 2.59 -2.12 -18.88
CA TYR A 106 2.39 -3.48 -19.38
C TYR A 106 1.83 -3.46 -20.82
N ARG A 107 0.92 -2.52 -21.12
CA ARG A 107 0.43 -2.30 -22.49
C ARG A 107 1.57 -1.95 -23.46
N ARG A 108 2.39 -0.96 -23.11
CA ARG A 108 3.52 -0.51 -23.96
C ARG A 108 4.56 -1.61 -24.14
N ARG A 109 4.73 -2.46 -23.15
CA ARG A 109 5.80 -3.49 -23.17
C ARG A 109 5.36 -4.82 -23.71
N TYR A 110 4.15 -5.25 -23.42
CA TYR A 110 3.65 -6.61 -23.67
C TYR A 110 2.32 -6.67 -24.43
N GLY A 111 1.67 -5.55 -24.66
CA GLY A 111 0.40 -5.46 -25.38
C GLY A 111 -0.83 -5.57 -24.50
N ARG A 112 -2.00 -5.53 -25.13
CA ARG A 112 -3.32 -5.38 -24.48
C ARG A 112 -3.68 -6.54 -23.55
N THR A 113 -3.36 -7.76 -23.92
CA THR A 113 -3.71 -8.94 -23.11
C THR A 113 -3.05 -8.90 -21.74
N ILE A 114 -1.74 -8.60 -21.68
CA ILE A 114 -1.01 -8.51 -20.41
C ILE A 114 -1.45 -7.28 -19.62
N GLU A 115 -1.77 -6.16 -20.28
CA GLU A 115 -2.38 -5.00 -19.63
C GLU A 115 -3.66 -5.36 -18.88
N LEU A 116 -4.57 -6.10 -19.52
CA LEU A 116 -5.85 -6.50 -18.92
C LEU A 116 -5.63 -7.43 -17.72
N ILE A 117 -4.79 -8.46 -17.86
CA ILE A 117 -4.48 -9.39 -16.77
C ILE A 117 -3.85 -8.65 -15.59
N ALA A 118 -2.86 -7.81 -15.86
CA ALA A 118 -2.20 -6.99 -14.83
C ALA A 118 -3.21 -6.05 -14.15
N SER A 119 -4.11 -5.42 -14.92
CA SER A 119 -5.13 -4.52 -14.38
C SER A 119 -6.08 -5.23 -13.42
N VAL A 120 -6.58 -6.42 -13.79
CA VAL A 120 -7.47 -7.21 -12.93
C VAL A 120 -6.77 -7.61 -11.64
N LEU A 121 -5.53 -8.08 -11.72
CA LEU A 121 -4.76 -8.48 -10.54
C LEU A 121 -4.47 -7.29 -9.63
N MET A 122 -4.09 -6.13 -10.18
CA MET A 122 -3.87 -4.91 -9.43
C MET A 122 -5.16 -4.43 -8.74
N ILE A 123 -6.30 -4.43 -9.43
CA ILE A 123 -7.59 -4.05 -8.84
C ILE A 123 -7.90 -4.95 -7.65
N PHE A 124 -7.76 -6.26 -7.81
CA PHE A 124 -8.05 -7.23 -6.75
C PHE A 124 -7.13 -7.02 -5.54
N ALA A 125 -5.82 -6.94 -5.75
CA ALA A 125 -4.84 -6.70 -4.69
C ALA A 125 -5.08 -5.38 -3.94
N PHE A 126 -5.39 -4.31 -4.68
CA PHE A 126 -5.66 -3.00 -4.08
C PHE A 126 -7.01 -2.88 -3.37
N CYS A 127 -7.99 -3.71 -3.72
CA CYS A 127 -9.21 -3.84 -2.92
C CYS A 127 -8.94 -4.55 -1.58
N ILE A 128 -8.01 -5.52 -1.55
CA ILE A 128 -7.54 -6.13 -0.29
C ILE A 128 -6.76 -5.11 0.56
N LEU A 129 -5.87 -4.32 -0.03
CA LEU A 129 -5.16 -3.23 0.64
C LEU A 129 -6.13 -2.19 1.23
N LEU A 130 -7.13 -1.78 0.45
CA LEU A 130 -8.19 -0.87 0.90
C LEU A 130 -8.92 -1.45 2.11
N ALA A 131 -9.26 -2.73 2.07
CA ALA A 131 -9.92 -3.42 3.17
C ALA A 131 -9.12 -3.32 4.47
N GLY A 132 -7.81 -3.55 4.46
CA GLY A 132 -6.95 -3.44 5.64
C GLY A 132 -7.01 -2.04 6.29
N ASN A 133 -7.09 -0.99 5.47
CA ASN A 133 -7.25 0.38 5.98
C ASN A 133 -8.66 0.68 6.50
N LEU A 134 -9.69 0.05 5.94
CA LEU A 134 -11.06 0.16 6.46
C LEU A 134 -11.25 -0.58 7.78
N VAL A 135 -10.56 -1.72 7.96
CA VAL A 135 -10.56 -2.50 9.21
C VAL A 135 -10.11 -1.63 10.39
N ALA A 136 -9.04 -0.89 10.24
CA ALA A 136 -8.56 0.01 11.29
C ALA A 136 -9.59 1.09 11.66
N GLY A 137 -10.28 1.64 10.66
CA GLY A 137 -11.39 2.57 10.88
C GLY A 137 -12.57 1.91 11.59
N GLY A 138 -12.91 0.67 11.24
CA GLY A 138 -13.94 -0.13 11.89
C GLY A 138 -13.68 -0.26 13.40
N PHE A 139 -12.53 -0.76 13.79
CA PHE A 139 -12.12 -0.90 15.18
C PHE A 139 -12.02 0.44 15.93
N LEU A 140 -11.58 1.50 15.27
CA LEU A 140 -11.53 2.83 15.88
C LEU A 140 -12.93 3.33 16.28
N PHE A 141 -13.89 3.26 15.37
CA PHE A 141 -15.26 3.70 15.65
C PHE A 141 -15.97 2.78 16.64
N GLU A 142 -15.73 1.48 16.57
CA GLU A 142 -16.23 0.53 17.56
C GLU A 142 -15.71 0.87 18.96
N ARG A 143 -14.40 1.04 19.14
CA ARG A 143 -13.79 1.28 20.45
C ARG A 143 -14.13 2.64 21.03
N PHE A 144 -14.08 3.71 20.23
CA PHE A 144 -14.16 5.09 20.74
C PHE A 144 -15.52 5.78 20.55
N LEU A 145 -16.39 5.25 19.68
CA LEU A 145 -17.77 5.74 19.47
C LEU A 145 -18.83 4.78 20.00
N GLY A 146 -18.46 3.53 20.31
CA GLY A 146 -19.43 2.51 20.74
C GLY A 146 -20.38 2.07 19.62
N THR A 147 -19.98 2.23 18.34
CA THR A 147 -20.74 1.70 17.20
C THR A 147 -20.43 0.21 17.01
N SER A 148 -21.20 -0.49 16.18
CA SER A 148 -20.74 -1.80 15.72
C SER A 148 -19.57 -1.63 14.73
N TYR A 149 -18.72 -2.65 14.63
CA TYR A 149 -17.60 -2.70 13.68
C TYR A 149 -18.04 -2.39 12.24
N ASP A 150 -19.14 -3.00 11.78
CA ASP A 150 -19.67 -2.81 10.42
C ASP A 150 -20.06 -1.36 10.14
N VAL A 151 -20.70 -0.70 11.13
CA VAL A 151 -21.04 0.73 11.03
C VAL A 151 -19.76 1.58 10.99
N GLY A 152 -18.75 1.23 11.78
CA GLY A 152 -17.44 1.88 11.75
C GLY A 152 -16.77 1.81 10.37
N VAL A 153 -16.78 0.65 9.72
CA VAL A 153 -16.28 0.47 8.35
C VAL A 153 -17.03 1.35 7.34
N LEU A 154 -18.35 1.45 7.45
CA LEU A 154 -19.16 2.32 6.58
C LEU A 154 -18.91 3.82 6.83
N LEU A 155 -18.66 4.21 8.06
CA LEU A 155 -18.34 5.60 8.41
C LEU A 155 -16.98 6.01 7.82
N ILE A 156 -15.92 5.20 8.00
CA ILE A 156 -14.60 5.55 7.49
C ILE A 156 -14.58 5.60 5.97
N VAL A 157 -15.23 4.65 5.27
CA VAL A 157 -15.27 4.67 3.80
C VAL A 157 -16.03 5.88 3.25
N THR A 158 -17.09 6.30 3.93
CA THR A 158 -17.86 7.50 3.54
C THR A 158 -16.99 8.76 3.65
N LEU A 159 -16.22 8.89 4.72
CA LEU A 159 -15.29 10.00 4.92
C LEU A 159 -14.20 10.02 3.85
N VAL A 160 -13.58 8.87 3.57
CA VAL A 160 -12.53 8.73 2.55
C VAL A 160 -13.08 9.09 1.16
N LEU A 161 -14.29 8.61 0.83
CA LEU A 161 -14.94 8.87 -0.45
C LEU A 161 -15.19 10.36 -0.68
N ALA A 162 -15.73 11.05 0.34
CA ALA A 162 -16.05 12.48 0.25
C ALA A 162 -14.84 13.34 -0.17
N CYS A 163 -13.65 13.02 0.34
CA CYS A 163 -12.43 13.74 -0.01
C CYS A 163 -11.84 13.33 -1.36
N THR A 164 -11.82 12.02 -1.66
CA THR A 164 -11.17 11.49 -2.85
C THR A 164 -11.90 11.92 -4.12
N VAL A 165 -13.25 11.96 -4.08
CA VAL A 165 -14.09 12.39 -5.22
C VAL A 165 -13.80 13.84 -5.62
N ALA A 166 -13.55 14.73 -4.64
CA ALA A 166 -13.39 16.16 -4.89
C ALA A 166 -12.09 16.51 -5.61
N GLY A 167 -10.94 16.12 -5.08
CA GLY A 167 -9.66 16.67 -5.50
C GLY A 167 -8.61 15.68 -6.01
N GLY A 168 -8.87 14.36 -5.97
CA GLY A 168 -7.95 13.35 -6.50
C GLY A 168 -6.53 13.48 -5.94
N MET A 169 -5.52 13.41 -6.82
CA MET A 169 -4.10 13.47 -6.45
C MET A 169 -3.69 14.78 -5.76
N PHE A 170 -4.26 15.91 -6.14
CA PHE A 170 -3.94 17.18 -5.45
C PHE A 170 -4.38 17.13 -3.99
N SER A 171 -5.63 16.73 -3.71
CA SER A 171 -6.13 16.62 -2.32
C SER A 171 -5.28 15.69 -1.50
N THR A 172 -4.97 14.47 -2.02
CA THR A 172 -4.18 13.49 -1.29
C THR A 172 -2.76 13.96 -1.02
N ALA A 173 -2.09 14.60 -2.00
CA ALA A 173 -0.70 15.05 -1.85
C ALA A 173 -0.55 16.23 -0.87
N TYR A 174 -1.48 17.20 -0.90
CA TYR A 174 -1.42 18.33 0.04
C TYR A 174 -1.82 17.92 1.46
N ALA A 175 -2.84 17.08 1.61
CA ALA A 175 -3.23 16.56 2.91
C ALA A 175 -2.11 15.70 3.53
N ALA A 176 -1.39 14.91 2.73
CA ALA A 176 -0.32 14.03 3.20
C ALA A 176 0.78 14.76 3.96
N VAL A 177 1.08 16.02 3.64
CA VAL A 177 2.12 16.80 4.37
C VAL A 177 1.73 17.00 5.84
N ALA A 178 0.51 17.46 6.11
CA ALA A 178 0.02 17.65 7.47
C ALA A 178 -0.18 16.30 8.19
N GLN A 179 -0.73 15.33 7.47
CA GLN A 179 -0.97 13.98 7.98
C GLN A 179 0.33 13.33 8.46
N MET A 180 1.37 13.34 7.62
CA MET A 180 2.64 12.71 7.96
C MET A 180 3.38 13.44 9.09
N ALA A 181 3.27 14.76 9.18
CA ALA A 181 3.78 15.51 10.33
C ALA A 181 3.12 15.06 11.64
N ILE A 182 1.78 14.96 11.66
CA ILE A 182 1.02 14.49 12.83
C ILE A 182 1.42 13.05 13.20
N THR A 183 1.54 12.17 12.21
CA THR A 183 1.89 10.75 12.42
C THR A 183 3.30 10.60 13.00
N VAL A 184 4.29 11.33 12.46
CA VAL A 184 5.67 11.30 12.99
C VAL A 184 5.72 11.83 14.42
N VAL A 185 5.10 12.99 14.67
CA VAL A 185 5.08 13.57 16.02
C VAL A 185 4.36 12.65 17.00
N GLY A 186 3.24 12.06 16.59
CA GLY A 186 2.48 11.10 17.39
C GLY A 186 3.28 9.84 17.73
N ALA A 187 3.96 9.25 16.74
CA ALA A 187 4.80 8.06 16.92
C ALA A 187 5.96 8.30 17.89
N LEU A 188 6.69 9.41 17.70
CA LEU A 188 7.81 9.78 18.56
C LEU A 188 7.36 10.17 19.97
N ALA A 189 6.25 10.90 20.10
CA ALA A 189 5.68 11.27 21.40
C ALA A 189 5.19 10.03 22.15
N LEU A 190 4.56 9.06 21.46
CA LEU A 190 4.12 7.81 22.06
C LEU A 190 5.31 6.99 22.57
N LEU A 191 6.34 6.81 21.75
CA LEU A 191 7.57 6.13 22.18
C LEU A 191 8.21 6.84 23.37
N GLY A 192 8.35 8.17 23.32
CA GLY A 192 8.89 8.97 24.41
C GLY A 192 8.10 8.79 25.70
N TRP A 193 6.78 8.77 25.62
CA TRP A 193 5.90 8.55 26.76
C TRP A 193 6.08 7.14 27.35
N VAL A 194 6.14 6.09 26.50
CA VAL A 194 6.41 4.72 26.96
C VAL A 194 7.77 4.63 27.66
N VAL A 195 8.82 5.19 27.05
CA VAL A 195 10.18 5.18 27.63
C VAL A 195 10.24 5.84 29.00
N VAL A 196 9.59 6.99 29.14
CA VAL A 196 9.65 7.77 30.40
C VAL A 196 8.84 7.12 31.53
N ASN A 197 7.67 6.53 31.23
CA ASN A 197 6.75 6.05 32.28
C ASN A 197 6.93 4.56 32.59
N TYR A 198 7.36 3.75 31.60
CA TYR A 198 7.43 2.28 31.74
C TYR A 198 8.79 1.69 31.41
N GLY A 199 9.63 2.44 30.70
CA GLY A 199 10.84 1.89 30.08
C GLY A 199 10.50 1.05 28.83
N ILE A 200 11.53 0.61 28.11
CA ILE A 200 11.36 -0.37 27.02
C ILE A 200 11.49 -1.76 27.62
N THR A 201 10.39 -2.47 27.76
CA THR A 201 10.36 -3.85 28.26
C THR A 201 10.17 -4.78 27.07
N MET A 202 11.04 -5.78 26.96
CA MET A 202 11.05 -6.74 25.87
C MET A 202 10.99 -8.15 26.47
N PRO A 203 9.99 -8.97 26.10
CA PRO A 203 10.00 -10.38 26.44
C PRO A 203 11.24 -11.07 25.84
N GLU A 204 11.74 -12.12 26.51
CA GLU A 204 12.89 -12.88 26.05
C GLU A 204 12.62 -13.47 24.66
N GLY A 205 13.59 -13.37 23.75
CA GLY A 205 13.47 -13.83 22.36
C GLY A 205 12.66 -12.93 21.42
N MET A 206 12.08 -11.80 21.90
CA MET A 206 11.21 -10.95 21.11
C MET A 206 11.82 -9.58 20.74
N GLY A 207 13.02 -9.26 21.23
CA GLY A 207 13.65 -7.96 21.04
C GLY A 207 14.25 -7.75 19.64
N PRO A 208 14.68 -6.51 19.31
CA PRO A 208 15.31 -6.20 18.01
C PRO A 208 16.68 -6.87 17.82
N PHE A 209 17.36 -7.24 18.91
CA PHE A 209 18.66 -7.93 18.88
C PHE A 209 18.55 -9.45 18.97
N ASP A 210 17.35 -9.97 19.13
CA ASP A 210 17.04 -11.40 19.10
C ASP A 210 16.97 -11.88 17.67
N LEU A 211 18.14 -12.15 17.08
CA LEU A 211 18.26 -12.53 15.66
C LEU A 211 17.66 -13.91 15.37
N GLY A 212 17.25 -14.68 16.36
CA GLY A 212 16.48 -15.91 16.18
C GLY A 212 15.22 -15.71 15.35
N GLN A 213 14.54 -14.55 15.51
CA GLN A 213 13.40 -14.15 14.68
C GLN A 213 13.72 -14.00 13.17
N LEU A 214 15.01 -13.96 12.81
CA LEU A 214 15.48 -13.88 11.41
C LEU A 214 16.25 -15.13 10.97
N THR A 215 16.58 -16.05 11.88
CA THR A 215 17.42 -17.22 11.59
C THR A 215 16.79 -18.55 11.95
N SER A 216 15.83 -18.59 12.89
CA SER A 216 15.13 -19.79 13.31
C SER A 216 13.71 -19.84 12.75
N SER A 217 13.36 -20.91 12.04
CA SER A 217 11.99 -21.12 11.56
C SER A 217 10.98 -21.27 12.70
N GLU A 218 11.39 -21.78 13.86
CA GLU A 218 10.55 -21.90 15.05
C GLU A 218 10.17 -20.53 15.64
N GLN A 219 11.00 -19.51 15.41
CA GLN A 219 10.73 -18.12 15.81
C GLN A 219 10.16 -17.25 14.68
N GLY A 220 9.64 -17.86 13.61
CA GLY A 220 8.96 -17.18 12.54
C GLY A 220 9.88 -16.52 11.49
N ALA A 221 11.18 -16.90 11.43
CA ALA A 221 12.13 -16.29 10.49
C ALA A 221 11.63 -16.33 9.04
N THR A 222 11.07 -17.46 8.61
CA THR A 222 10.56 -17.62 7.24
C THR A 222 9.44 -16.65 6.92
N VAL A 223 8.53 -16.42 7.86
CA VAL A 223 7.40 -15.50 7.75
C VAL A 223 7.91 -14.05 7.69
N ASN A 224 8.87 -13.70 8.57
CA ASN A 224 9.45 -12.34 8.59
C ASN A 224 10.17 -12.00 7.29
N TRP A 225 10.96 -12.93 6.74
CA TRP A 225 11.60 -12.75 5.44
C TRP A 225 10.59 -12.74 4.28
N ALA A 226 9.53 -13.56 4.34
CA ALA A 226 8.46 -13.54 3.34
C ALA A 226 7.75 -12.18 3.31
N THR A 227 7.44 -11.62 4.48
CA THR A 227 6.86 -10.28 4.63
C THR A 227 7.79 -9.20 4.04
N LEU A 228 9.09 -9.24 4.38
CA LEU A 228 10.08 -8.32 3.84
C LEU A 228 10.17 -8.38 2.31
N VAL A 229 10.14 -9.58 1.73
CA VAL A 229 10.22 -9.75 0.28
C VAL A 229 8.91 -9.39 -0.42
N ALA A 230 7.75 -9.77 0.15
CA ALA A 230 6.45 -9.40 -0.38
C ALA A 230 6.28 -7.89 -0.45
N LEU A 231 6.61 -7.18 0.62
CA LEU A 231 6.51 -5.72 0.68
C LEU A 231 7.69 -5.04 -0.04
N GLY A 232 8.92 -5.53 0.13
CA GLY A 232 10.11 -4.91 -0.46
C GLY A 232 10.19 -5.00 -1.98
N VAL A 233 9.67 -6.08 -2.56
CA VAL A 233 9.72 -6.34 -4.01
C VAL A 233 8.34 -6.33 -4.65
N GLY A 234 7.33 -6.90 -3.99
CA GLY A 234 5.96 -6.93 -4.53
C GLY A 234 5.33 -5.54 -4.61
N ASP A 235 5.61 -4.68 -3.65
CA ASP A 235 5.09 -3.31 -3.60
C ASP A 235 5.75 -2.36 -4.65
N ILE A 236 6.84 -2.76 -5.30
CA ILE A 236 7.41 -2.00 -6.43
C ILE A 236 6.40 -1.82 -7.57
N VAL A 237 5.44 -2.73 -7.71
CA VAL A 237 4.36 -2.64 -8.69
C VAL A 237 3.06 -2.06 -8.10
N ALA A 238 3.14 -1.34 -6.99
CA ALA A 238 2.02 -0.63 -6.39
C ALA A 238 1.51 0.50 -7.28
N ILE A 239 0.22 0.49 -7.57
CA ILE A 239 -0.39 1.50 -8.45
C ILE A 239 -0.39 2.88 -7.79
N ASP A 240 -0.56 2.95 -6.49
CA ASP A 240 -0.56 4.20 -5.74
C ASP A 240 0.85 4.82 -5.63
N PHE A 241 1.91 4.05 -5.35
CA PHE A 241 3.29 4.54 -5.40
C PHE A 241 3.64 5.05 -6.80
N MET A 242 3.29 4.29 -7.84
CA MET A 242 3.56 4.69 -9.22
C MET A 242 2.82 5.96 -9.62
N GLN A 243 1.58 6.17 -9.17
CA GLN A 243 0.87 7.44 -9.42
C GLN A 243 1.60 8.64 -8.81
N ARG A 244 2.18 8.51 -7.62
CA ARG A 244 2.98 9.58 -7.00
C ARG A 244 4.28 9.81 -7.75
N ILE A 245 4.94 8.77 -8.22
CA ILE A 245 6.10 8.88 -9.10
C ILE A 245 5.76 9.60 -10.41
N PHE A 246 4.60 9.30 -11.02
CA PHE A 246 4.13 9.98 -12.22
C PHE A 246 3.74 11.43 -11.97
N SER A 247 3.33 11.79 -10.75
CA SER A 247 2.96 13.16 -10.37
C SER A 247 4.15 14.08 -10.12
N ALA A 248 5.36 13.52 -9.96
CA ALA A 248 6.57 14.29 -9.70
C ALA A 248 6.98 15.10 -10.94
N ARG A 249 7.36 16.38 -10.71
CA ARG A 249 7.74 17.33 -11.77
C ARG A 249 8.99 16.96 -12.57
N SER A 250 9.80 16.02 -12.05
CA SER A 250 11.00 15.55 -12.75
C SER A 250 11.42 14.15 -12.25
N PRO A 251 12.20 13.40 -13.04
CA PRO A 251 12.75 12.11 -12.64
C PRO A 251 13.60 12.18 -11.35
N GLU A 252 14.32 13.28 -11.16
CA GLU A 252 15.11 13.49 -9.95
C GLU A 252 14.23 13.78 -8.72
N THR A 253 13.14 14.54 -8.91
CA THR A 253 12.14 14.76 -7.88
C THR A 253 11.50 13.44 -7.44
N ALA A 254 11.12 12.57 -8.39
CA ALA A 254 10.57 11.25 -8.10
C ALA A 254 11.55 10.39 -7.28
N ARG A 255 12.83 10.35 -7.68
CA ARG A 255 13.88 9.61 -6.96
C ARG A 255 14.05 10.09 -5.53
N ARG A 256 14.23 11.41 -5.32
CA ARG A 256 14.45 12.00 -3.99
C ARG A 256 13.23 11.80 -3.10
N ALA A 257 12.02 11.90 -3.66
CA ALA A 257 10.79 11.67 -2.93
C ALA A 257 10.67 10.23 -2.40
N CYS A 258 11.15 9.23 -3.15
CA CYS A 258 11.21 7.85 -2.67
C CYS A 258 12.12 7.71 -1.43
N TYR A 259 13.25 8.40 -1.39
CA TYR A 259 14.15 8.36 -0.22
C TYR A 259 13.52 9.03 1.00
N VAL A 260 12.80 10.14 0.81
CA VAL A 260 12.04 10.80 1.88
C VAL A 260 10.95 9.86 2.41
N GLY A 261 10.21 9.19 1.52
CA GLY A 261 9.19 8.22 1.91
C GLY A 261 9.78 7.03 2.68
N ALA A 262 10.91 6.47 2.23
CA ALA A 262 11.61 5.38 2.89
C ALA A 262 12.08 5.76 4.31
N ALA A 263 12.71 6.92 4.45
CA ALA A 263 13.15 7.41 5.76
C ALA A 263 11.95 7.65 6.70
N GLY A 264 10.85 8.20 6.17
CA GLY A 264 9.63 8.42 6.93
C GLY A 264 8.97 7.13 7.41
N ALA A 265 8.95 6.07 6.57
CA ALA A 265 8.42 4.77 6.95
C ALA A 265 9.19 4.16 8.13
N LEU A 266 10.52 4.27 8.15
CA LEU A 266 11.34 3.80 9.27
C LEU A 266 11.17 4.67 10.51
N LEU A 267 11.09 6.01 10.34
CA LEU A 267 10.92 6.95 11.45
C LEU A 267 9.63 6.73 12.23
N VAL A 268 8.58 6.22 11.58
CA VAL A 268 7.31 5.85 12.21
C VAL A 268 7.31 4.37 12.62
N GLY A 269 7.82 3.49 11.78
CA GLY A 269 7.75 2.04 11.99
C GLY A 269 8.52 1.56 13.21
N VAL A 270 9.73 2.09 13.45
CA VAL A 270 10.53 1.72 14.63
C VAL A 270 9.82 2.05 15.94
N PRO A 271 9.31 3.28 16.17
CA PRO A 271 8.53 3.61 17.35
C PRO A 271 7.35 2.67 17.59
N PHE A 272 6.55 2.38 16.57
CA PHE A 272 5.38 1.51 16.73
C PHE A 272 5.77 0.06 17.06
N ALA A 273 6.84 -0.49 16.48
CA ALA A 273 7.34 -1.83 16.82
C ALA A 273 7.81 -1.89 18.29
N LEU A 274 8.58 -0.90 18.76
CA LEU A 274 9.05 -0.83 20.14
C LEU A 274 7.91 -0.65 21.14
N VAL A 275 6.92 0.17 20.81
CA VAL A 275 5.71 0.32 21.62
C VAL A 275 4.92 -0.98 21.65
N GLY A 276 4.76 -1.66 20.51
CA GLY A 276 4.05 -2.93 20.40
C GLY A 276 4.61 -3.98 21.36
N ILE A 277 5.93 -4.21 21.35
CA ILE A 277 6.57 -5.16 22.26
C ILE A 277 6.40 -4.75 23.73
N SER A 278 6.62 -3.45 24.04
CA SER A 278 6.52 -2.97 25.40
C SER A 278 5.09 -3.01 25.93
N SER A 279 4.08 -2.93 25.05
CA SER A 279 2.67 -3.00 25.42
C SER A 279 2.30 -4.33 26.08
N VAL A 280 2.96 -5.43 25.76
CA VAL A 280 2.73 -6.74 26.39
C VAL A 280 2.97 -6.68 27.90
N ALA A 281 4.08 -6.07 28.31
CA ALA A 281 4.39 -5.93 29.74
C ALA A 281 3.54 -4.85 30.44
N ILE A 282 3.14 -3.80 29.71
CA ILE A 282 2.35 -2.69 30.27
C ILE A 282 0.91 -3.13 30.53
N LEU A 283 0.33 -3.88 29.62
CA LEU A 283 -1.08 -4.27 29.66
C LEU A 283 -1.30 -5.57 30.44
N GLY A 284 -0.33 -6.52 30.41
CA GLY A 284 -0.50 -7.84 31.03
C GLY A 284 -1.80 -8.50 30.58
N ASP A 285 -2.62 -8.93 31.53
CA ASP A 285 -3.92 -9.56 31.27
C ASP A 285 -5.01 -8.60 30.76
N ALA A 286 -4.74 -7.28 30.74
CA ALA A 286 -5.67 -6.28 30.23
C ALA A 286 -5.65 -6.15 28.69
N ALA A 287 -4.79 -6.91 27.98
CA ALA A 287 -4.81 -7.02 26.53
C ALA A 287 -6.13 -7.67 26.09
N GLY A 288 -7.10 -6.85 25.71
CA GLY A 288 -8.42 -7.29 25.25
C GLY A 288 -8.44 -7.71 23.77
N GLU A 289 -9.63 -7.95 23.24
CA GLU A 289 -9.82 -8.16 21.81
C GLU A 289 -9.58 -6.86 21.00
N GLY A 290 -9.07 -6.98 19.78
CA GLY A 290 -8.78 -5.88 18.87
C GLY A 290 -7.34 -5.35 18.97
N PRO A 291 -7.02 -4.22 18.27
CA PRO A 291 -5.67 -3.68 18.22
C PRO A 291 -5.13 -3.28 19.59
N ILE A 292 -3.98 -3.87 19.98
CA ILE A 292 -3.36 -3.66 21.31
C ILE A 292 -3.08 -2.17 21.58
N LEU A 293 -2.75 -1.42 20.55
CA LEU A 293 -2.48 0.00 20.65
C LEU A 293 -3.70 0.80 21.12
N PHE A 294 -4.91 0.40 20.72
CA PHE A 294 -6.13 1.08 21.17
C PHE A 294 -6.38 0.87 22.66
N THR A 295 -6.11 -0.33 23.15
CA THR A 295 -6.20 -0.62 24.61
C THR A 295 -5.17 0.21 25.38
N LEU A 296 -3.94 0.33 24.88
CA LEU A 296 -2.90 1.17 25.50
C LEU A 296 -3.32 2.65 25.54
N LEU A 297 -3.85 3.18 24.43
CA LEU A 297 -4.23 4.59 24.30
C LEU A 297 -5.48 4.96 25.10
N ASP A 298 -6.46 4.05 25.19
CA ASP A 298 -7.71 4.30 25.90
C ASP A 298 -7.57 4.20 27.42
N GLY A 299 -6.79 3.22 27.91
CA GLY A 299 -6.70 2.91 29.35
C GLY A 299 -5.52 3.58 30.08
N TYR A 300 -4.42 3.87 29.40
CA TYR A 300 -3.15 4.21 30.05
C TYR A 300 -2.56 5.55 29.60
N ALA A 301 -2.73 5.93 28.33
CA ALA A 301 -2.12 7.15 27.80
C ALA A 301 -2.88 8.43 28.20
N PRO A 302 -2.18 9.56 28.36
CA PRO A 302 -2.82 10.86 28.51
C PRO A 302 -3.74 11.15 27.31
N VAL A 303 -4.92 11.71 27.55
CA VAL A 303 -5.94 11.98 26.51
C VAL A 303 -5.39 12.77 25.33
N GLY A 304 -4.53 13.78 25.57
CA GLY A 304 -3.91 14.57 24.52
C GLY A 304 -2.99 13.74 23.62
N LEU A 305 -2.22 12.80 24.19
CA LEU A 305 -1.36 11.88 23.47
C LEU A 305 -2.20 10.88 22.66
N ALA A 306 -3.27 10.34 23.26
CA ALA A 306 -4.20 9.44 22.58
C ALA A 306 -4.83 10.13 21.34
N ILE A 307 -5.29 11.37 21.48
CA ILE A 307 -5.83 12.17 20.37
C ILE A 307 -4.77 12.33 19.27
N LEU A 308 -3.54 12.69 19.62
CA LEU A 308 -2.46 12.91 18.67
C LEU A 308 -2.14 11.64 17.86
N VAL A 309 -1.95 10.52 18.55
CA VAL A 309 -1.59 9.23 17.93
C VAL A 309 -2.73 8.70 17.07
N LEU A 310 -3.96 8.68 17.60
CA LEU A 310 -5.13 8.23 16.84
C LEU A 310 -5.40 9.12 15.63
N SER A 311 -5.22 10.43 15.75
CA SER A 311 -5.30 11.35 14.61
C SER A 311 -4.27 11.00 13.53
N GLY A 312 -3.04 10.64 13.92
CA GLY A 312 -2.00 10.17 13.00
C GLY A 312 -2.37 8.87 12.29
N ILE A 313 -2.91 7.89 13.01
CA ILE A 313 -3.34 6.60 12.46
C ILE A 313 -4.49 6.77 11.48
N VAL A 314 -5.52 7.53 11.87
CA VAL A 314 -6.68 7.80 10.99
C VAL A 314 -6.25 8.56 9.75
N ALA A 315 -5.37 9.54 9.91
CA ALA A 315 -4.81 10.30 8.81
C ALA A 315 -4.04 9.42 7.81
N ALA A 316 -3.22 8.51 8.33
CA ALA A 316 -2.46 7.54 7.54
C ALA A 316 -3.40 6.57 6.79
N SER A 317 -4.37 5.98 7.48
CA SER A 317 -5.40 5.13 6.85
C SER A 317 -6.15 5.86 5.74
N PHE A 318 -6.52 7.11 6.00
CA PHE A 318 -7.23 7.95 5.04
C PHE A 318 -6.40 8.24 3.79
N SER A 319 -5.11 8.51 3.94
CA SER A 319 -4.18 8.75 2.82
C SER A 319 -4.08 7.53 1.91
N THR A 320 -3.84 6.34 2.50
CA THR A 320 -3.69 5.09 1.74
C THR A 320 -5.00 4.64 1.14
N ALA A 321 -6.12 4.68 1.88
CA ALA A 321 -7.43 4.33 1.35
C ALA A 321 -7.82 5.24 0.16
N SER A 322 -7.58 6.57 0.27
CA SER A 322 -7.80 7.50 -0.85
C SER A 322 -6.95 7.17 -2.07
N GLY A 323 -5.68 6.80 -1.85
CA GLY A 323 -4.77 6.39 -2.92
C GLY A 323 -5.17 5.08 -3.57
N ALA A 324 -5.55 4.09 -2.78
CA ALA A 324 -6.04 2.81 -3.27
C ALA A 324 -7.30 2.98 -4.12
N ILE A 325 -8.30 3.75 -3.64
CA ILE A 325 -9.53 4.04 -4.39
C ILE A 325 -9.22 4.77 -5.70
N LEU A 326 -8.42 5.85 -5.65
CA LEU A 326 -8.09 6.66 -6.82
C LEU A 326 -7.33 5.85 -7.87
N GLY A 327 -6.29 5.11 -7.45
CA GLY A 327 -5.46 4.31 -8.32
C GLY A 327 -6.23 3.16 -8.97
N THR A 328 -6.97 2.41 -8.17
CA THR A 328 -7.77 1.27 -8.64
C THR A 328 -8.88 1.71 -9.59
N ALA A 329 -9.59 2.78 -9.29
CA ALA A 329 -10.63 3.31 -10.15
C ALA A 329 -10.08 3.86 -11.47
N ALA A 330 -8.89 4.50 -11.44
CA ALA A 330 -8.21 4.94 -12.65
C ALA A 330 -7.85 3.75 -13.55
N VAL A 331 -7.32 2.67 -12.96
CA VAL A 331 -7.02 1.41 -13.67
C VAL A 331 -8.29 0.79 -14.25
N ALA A 332 -9.37 0.72 -13.47
CA ALA A 332 -10.65 0.20 -13.95
C ALA A 332 -11.18 0.99 -15.15
N ALA A 333 -11.27 2.31 -15.02
CA ALA A 333 -11.81 3.18 -16.08
C ALA A 333 -10.92 3.19 -17.33
N ARG A 334 -9.60 3.37 -17.18
CA ARG A 334 -8.68 3.52 -18.30
C ARG A 334 -8.28 2.20 -18.93
N ASN A 335 -7.91 1.20 -18.11
CA ASN A 335 -7.27 -0.02 -18.59
C ASN A 335 -8.25 -1.20 -18.76
N ILE A 336 -9.31 -1.29 -17.97
CA ILE A 336 -10.35 -2.31 -18.18
C ILE A 336 -11.40 -1.81 -19.20
N VAL A 337 -12.10 -0.72 -18.87
CA VAL A 337 -13.18 -0.18 -19.73
C VAL A 337 -12.62 0.45 -21.00
N GLY A 338 -11.40 1.00 -20.95
CA GLY A 338 -10.73 1.56 -22.11
C GLY A 338 -11.06 3.03 -22.41
N VAL A 339 -11.63 3.75 -21.43
CA VAL A 339 -11.95 5.17 -21.56
C VAL A 339 -10.66 5.99 -21.67
N ARG A 340 -10.62 6.93 -22.62
CA ARG A 340 -9.50 7.82 -22.85
C ARG A 340 -9.84 9.26 -22.45
N GLN A 341 -8.81 10.10 -22.33
CA GLN A 341 -8.94 11.53 -22.05
C GLN A 341 -9.65 12.24 -23.20
N ALA A 342 -10.27 13.38 -22.91
CA ALA A 342 -10.74 14.30 -23.95
C ALA A 342 -9.57 14.81 -24.80
N THR A 343 -9.78 14.90 -26.10
CA THR A 343 -8.76 15.39 -27.05
C THR A 343 -8.88 16.87 -27.37
N ALA A 344 -10.08 17.45 -27.21
CA ALA A 344 -10.35 18.85 -27.49
C ALA A 344 -10.36 19.72 -26.20
N PRO A 345 -9.78 20.91 -26.24
CA PRO A 345 -9.89 21.87 -25.14
C PRO A 345 -11.36 22.27 -24.87
N GLY A 346 -11.76 22.21 -23.59
CA GLY A 346 -13.13 22.58 -23.18
C GLY A 346 -14.16 21.44 -23.21
N GLU A 347 -13.82 20.28 -23.76
CA GLU A 347 -14.65 19.08 -23.66
C GLU A 347 -14.64 18.50 -22.24
N ARG A 348 -15.79 17.98 -21.80
CA ARG A 348 -15.86 17.25 -20.53
C ARG A 348 -15.02 15.98 -20.64
N ASP A 349 -14.03 15.83 -19.75
CA ASP A 349 -13.12 14.69 -19.78
C ASP A 349 -13.85 13.39 -19.37
N PRO A 350 -14.05 12.43 -20.31
CA PRO A 350 -14.78 11.22 -20.05
C PRO A 350 -14.02 10.29 -19.09
N LEU A 351 -12.68 10.33 -19.08
CA LEU A 351 -11.87 9.53 -18.16
C LEU A 351 -12.07 9.97 -16.71
N LEU A 352 -12.14 11.29 -16.45
CA LEU A 352 -12.42 11.81 -15.12
C LEU A 352 -13.78 11.31 -14.60
N ARG A 353 -14.83 11.37 -15.45
CA ARG A 353 -16.16 10.88 -15.08
C ARG A 353 -16.17 9.38 -14.85
N ALA A 354 -15.57 8.61 -15.74
CA ALA A 354 -15.49 7.15 -15.63
C ALA A 354 -14.73 6.72 -14.37
N THR A 355 -13.62 7.42 -14.03
CA THR A 355 -12.87 7.15 -12.80
C THR A 355 -13.72 7.38 -11.55
N ARG A 356 -14.49 8.47 -11.48
CA ARG A 356 -15.38 8.74 -10.36
C ARG A 356 -16.50 7.70 -10.22
N LEU A 357 -17.05 7.21 -11.33
CA LEU A 357 -18.06 6.13 -11.32
C LEU A 357 -17.46 4.79 -10.87
N ALA A 358 -16.20 4.52 -11.22
CA ALA A 358 -15.51 3.31 -10.83
C ALA A 358 -15.18 3.24 -9.32
N PHE A 359 -15.33 4.33 -8.55
CA PHE A 359 -15.20 4.29 -7.09
C PHE A 359 -16.22 3.34 -6.45
N VAL A 360 -17.45 3.30 -6.96
CA VAL A 360 -18.52 2.48 -6.38
C VAL A 360 -18.14 0.99 -6.33
N PRO A 361 -17.83 0.31 -7.44
CA PRO A 361 -17.46 -1.11 -7.38
C PRO A 361 -16.16 -1.36 -6.60
N VAL A 362 -15.17 -0.46 -6.66
CA VAL A 362 -13.92 -0.58 -5.90
C VAL A 362 -14.18 -0.55 -4.40
N ILE A 363 -14.97 0.41 -3.95
CA ILE A 363 -15.33 0.55 -2.53
C ILE A 363 -16.16 -0.64 -2.07
N THR A 364 -17.15 -1.07 -2.85
CA THR A 364 -17.99 -2.23 -2.51
C THR A 364 -17.13 -3.47 -2.29
N LEU A 365 -16.15 -3.71 -3.15
CA LEU A 365 -15.25 -4.85 -3.01
C LEU A 365 -14.31 -4.70 -1.79
N GLY A 366 -13.79 -3.50 -1.54
CA GLY A 366 -12.97 -3.22 -0.36
C GLY A 366 -13.74 -3.41 0.96
N VAL A 367 -14.98 -2.91 1.04
CA VAL A 367 -15.87 -3.11 2.19
C VAL A 367 -16.18 -4.60 2.38
N PHE A 368 -16.48 -5.32 1.30
CA PHE A 368 -16.72 -6.77 1.37
C PHE A 368 -15.55 -7.50 2.04
N PHE A 369 -14.31 -7.24 1.64
CA PHE A 369 -13.14 -7.86 2.26
C PHE A 369 -12.92 -7.40 3.70
N ALA A 370 -13.14 -6.12 4.01
CA ALA A 370 -13.01 -5.60 5.38
C ALA A 370 -13.97 -6.29 6.36
N LEU A 371 -15.21 -6.55 5.92
CA LEU A 371 -16.21 -7.24 6.75
C LEU A 371 -15.95 -8.74 6.90
N ARG A 372 -15.19 -9.35 5.97
CA ARG A 372 -14.88 -10.79 5.99
C ARG A 372 -13.58 -11.12 6.72
N VAL A 373 -12.62 -10.21 6.72
CA VAL A 373 -11.28 -10.42 7.29
C VAL A 373 -10.90 -9.22 8.16
N PRO A 374 -11.40 -9.14 9.39
CA PRO A 374 -11.15 -8.02 10.30
C PRO A 374 -9.77 -8.14 10.97
N GLN A 375 -8.69 -8.16 10.17
CA GLN A 375 -7.31 -8.29 10.65
C GLN A 375 -6.41 -7.20 10.08
N THR A 376 -5.62 -6.56 10.95
CA THR A 376 -4.65 -5.53 10.56
C THR A 376 -3.30 -6.17 10.17
N GLY A 377 -2.57 -5.55 9.25
CA GLY A 377 -1.21 -5.97 8.81
C GLY A 377 -1.20 -7.09 7.77
N ILE A 378 -1.99 -8.14 7.95
CA ILE A 378 -1.99 -9.33 7.08
C ILE A 378 -2.55 -9.03 5.69
N LEU A 379 -3.63 -8.25 5.61
CA LEU A 379 -4.20 -7.84 4.32
C LEU A 379 -3.23 -7.03 3.46
N LEU A 380 -2.39 -6.20 4.08
CA LEU A 380 -1.31 -5.49 3.39
C LEU A 380 -0.34 -6.48 2.74
N THR A 381 0.20 -7.40 3.54
CA THR A 381 1.18 -8.39 3.07
C THR A 381 0.60 -9.28 1.99
N LEU A 382 -0.64 -9.76 2.17
CA LEU A 382 -1.33 -10.61 1.19
C LEU A 382 -1.54 -9.90 -0.16
N ALA A 383 -1.91 -8.62 -0.15
CA ALA A 383 -2.08 -7.84 -1.37
C ALA A 383 -0.78 -7.78 -2.20
N PHE A 384 0.34 -7.46 -1.55
CA PHE A 384 1.62 -7.32 -2.25
C PHE A 384 2.31 -8.64 -2.54
N ASP A 385 2.02 -9.70 -1.79
CA ASP A 385 2.46 -11.05 -2.10
C ASP A 385 1.82 -11.58 -3.40
N LEU A 386 0.53 -11.32 -3.63
CA LEU A 386 -0.11 -11.60 -4.92
C LEU A 386 0.53 -10.83 -6.07
N MET A 387 0.90 -9.57 -5.83
CA MET A 387 1.57 -8.74 -6.83
C MET A 387 3.02 -9.19 -7.08
N LEU A 388 3.73 -9.66 -6.05
CA LEU A 388 5.04 -10.28 -6.17
C LEU A 388 4.98 -11.52 -7.05
N ALA A 389 4.06 -12.44 -6.76
CA ALA A 389 3.90 -13.68 -7.50
C ALA A 389 3.56 -13.47 -8.98
N GLY A 390 2.69 -12.49 -9.28
CA GLY A 390 2.18 -12.28 -10.63
C GLY A 390 2.89 -11.18 -11.43
N LEU A 391 3.21 -10.04 -10.84
CA LEU A 391 3.52 -8.83 -11.59
C LEU A 391 4.96 -8.32 -11.43
N ALA A 392 5.61 -8.55 -10.30
CA ALA A 392 6.94 -7.98 -10.04
C ALA A 392 7.99 -8.45 -11.07
N VAL A 393 8.02 -9.75 -11.38
CA VAL A 393 8.97 -10.31 -12.35
C VAL A 393 8.77 -9.72 -13.76
N PRO A 394 7.57 -9.76 -14.38
CA PRO A 394 7.39 -9.17 -15.71
C PRO A 394 7.59 -7.65 -15.71
N PHE A 395 7.33 -6.95 -14.60
CA PHE A 395 7.60 -5.53 -14.49
C PHE A 395 9.11 -5.24 -14.51
N LEU A 396 9.87 -5.81 -13.59
CA LEU A 396 11.30 -5.56 -13.44
C LEU A 396 12.08 -6.00 -14.68
N LEU A 397 11.82 -7.23 -15.17
CA LEU A 397 12.49 -7.71 -16.38
C LEU A 397 12.00 -6.96 -17.64
N GLY A 398 10.73 -6.53 -17.66
CA GLY A 398 10.23 -5.68 -18.75
C GLY A 398 10.89 -4.32 -18.80
N LEU A 399 11.21 -3.74 -17.64
CA LEU A 399 11.84 -2.43 -17.55
C LEU A 399 13.32 -2.46 -17.95
N PHE A 400 14.06 -3.51 -17.56
CA PHE A 400 15.51 -3.56 -17.70
C PHE A 400 16.01 -4.51 -18.78
N TRP A 401 15.23 -5.53 -19.17
CA TRP A 401 15.68 -6.56 -20.10
C TRP A 401 14.96 -6.46 -21.45
N ARG A 402 15.71 -6.12 -22.51
CA ARG A 402 15.16 -5.91 -23.85
C ARG A 402 14.56 -7.16 -24.50
N ARG A 403 14.97 -8.36 -24.08
CA ARG A 403 14.51 -9.64 -24.66
C ARG A 403 13.16 -10.12 -24.10
N SER A 404 12.58 -9.44 -23.13
CA SER A 404 11.29 -9.82 -22.55
C SER A 404 10.17 -9.78 -23.60
N SER A 405 9.30 -10.79 -23.59
CA SER A 405 8.21 -10.98 -24.57
C SER A 405 6.86 -11.08 -23.89
N THR A 406 5.76 -10.90 -24.65
CA THR A 406 4.38 -11.10 -24.17
C THR A 406 4.16 -12.50 -23.62
N ALA A 407 4.71 -13.53 -24.31
CA ALA A 407 4.59 -14.93 -23.86
C ALA A 407 5.33 -15.17 -22.54
N ALA A 408 6.54 -14.56 -22.37
CA ALA A 408 7.28 -14.67 -21.12
C ALA A 408 6.55 -14.01 -19.95
N ALA A 409 5.99 -12.81 -20.18
CA ALA A 409 5.18 -12.12 -19.16
C ALA A 409 3.92 -12.94 -18.81
N GLY A 410 3.22 -13.47 -19.79
CA GLY A 410 2.03 -14.30 -19.56
C GLY A 410 2.35 -15.59 -18.79
N ALA A 411 3.45 -16.28 -19.13
CA ALA A 411 3.91 -17.48 -18.44
C ALA A 411 4.27 -17.17 -16.98
N ALA A 412 5.02 -16.07 -16.73
CA ALA A 412 5.39 -15.65 -15.40
C ALA A 412 4.16 -15.38 -14.51
N ILE A 413 3.21 -14.61 -15.03
CA ILE A 413 1.97 -14.29 -14.31
C ILE A 413 1.18 -15.58 -14.00
N ALA A 414 0.96 -16.42 -15.02
CA ALA A 414 0.15 -17.63 -14.85
C ALA A 414 0.78 -18.62 -13.87
N VAL A 415 2.07 -18.92 -14.02
CA VAL A 415 2.78 -19.89 -13.16
C VAL A 415 2.95 -19.34 -11.75
N GLY A 416 3.35 -18.07 -11.60
CA GLY A 416 3.52 -17.46 -10.28
C GLY A 416 2.22 -17.43 -9.48
N LEU A 417 1.12 -17.00 -10.10
CA LEU A 417 -0.20 -16.99 -9.46
C LEU A 417 -0.71 -18.41 -9.15
N LEU A 418 -0.55 -19.35 -10.09
CA LEU A 418 -0.99 -20.72 -9.87
C LEU A 418 -0.27 -21.33 -8.68
N VAL A 419 1.07 -21.24 -8.64
CA VAL A 419 1.87 -21.75 -7.52
C VAL A 419 1.46 -21.07 -6.22
N ARG A 420 1.29 -19.73 -6.23
CA ARG A 420 0.88 -18.99 -5.02
C ARG A 420 -0.49 -19.43 -4.51
N LEU A 421 -1.48 -19.56 -5.39
CA LEU A 421 -2.84 -19.94 -5.02
C LEU A 421 -2.92 -21.40 -4.53
N VAL A 422 -2.23 -22.33 -5.21
CA VAL A 422 -2.18 -23.74 -4.78
C VAL A 422 -1.53 -23.86 -3.42
N LEU A 423 -0.36 -23.23 -3.23
CA LEU A 423 0.33 -23.28 -1.95
C LEU A 423 -0.44 -22.55 -0.85
N PHE A 424 -1.15 -21.45 -1.19
CA PHE A 424 -2.04 -20.78 -0.24
C PHE A 424 -3.17 -21.70 0.23
N ALA A 425 -3.78 -22.44 -0.69
CA ALA A 425 -4.88 -23.35 -0.35
C ALA A 425 -4.46 -24.55 0.53
N VAL A 426 -3.21 -25.00 0.43
CA VAL A 426 -2.74 -26.15 1.22
C VAL A 426 -1.99 -25.77 2.51
N THR A 427 -1.64 -24.50 2.70
CA THR A 427 -0.93 -24.02 3.90
C THR A 427 -1.93 -23.61 4.98
N PRO A 428 -1.88 -24.21 6.20
CA PRO A 428 -2.87 -23.98 7.26
C PRO A 428 -2.78 -22.58 7.88
N THR A 429 -1.64 -21.92 7.75
CA THR A 429 -1.41 -20.55 8.25
C THR A 429 -0.96 -19.62 7.14
N MET A 430 -1.18 -18.33 7.33
CA MET A 430 -0.67 -17.26 6.46
C MET A 430 -0.12 -16.13 7.32
N TYR A 431 1.16 -15.86 7.19
CA TYR A 431 1.85 -14.82 7.96
C TYR A 431 1.62 -14.90 9.48
N GLY A 432 1.68 -16.13 10.02
CA GLY A 432 1.55 -16.42 11.45
C GLY A 432 0.12 -16.61 11.94
N VAL A 433 -0.91 -16.34 11.13
CA VAL A 433 -2.32 -16.52 11.55
C VAL A 433 -3.01 -17.65 10.78
N PRO A 434 -4.09 -18.26 11.35
CA PRO A 434 -4.83 -19.32 10.68
C PRO A 434 -5.39 -18.87 9.32
N ASN A 435 -5.24 -19.71 8.31
CA ASN A 435 -5.80 -19.47 6.98
C ASN A 435 -7.29 -19.84 6.94
N THR A 436 -8.15 -18.86 7.19
CA THR A 436 -9.61 -19.03 7.20
C THR A 436 -10.25 -18.77 5.83
N LEU A 437 -9.46 -18.34 4.81
CA LEU A 437 -10.01 -17.91 3.51
C LEU A 437 -10.18 -19.04 2.52
N LEU A 438 -9.16 -19.89 2.34
CA LEU A 438 -9.12 -20.90 1.27
C LEU A 438 -8.44 -22.21 1.70
N TYR A 439 -8.25 -22.43 3.01
CA TYR A 439 -7.54 -23.62 3.46
C TYR A 439 -8.30 -24.91 3.10
N VAL A 440 -7.58 -25.83 2.48
CA VAL A 440 -8.01 -27.22 2.23
C VAL A 440 -7.20 -28.12 3.15
N GLU A 441 -7.89 -28.76 4.09
CA GLU A 441 -7.26 -29.65 5.06
C GLU A 441 -6.47 -30.76 4.37
N ASN A 442 -5.21 -30.95 4.80
CA ASN A 442 -4.30 -31.93 4.23
C ASN A 442 -3.21 -32.34 5.23
N ASP A 443 -2.65 -33.54 5.05
CA ASP A 443 -1.56 -34.08 5.87
C ASP A 443 -0.16 -33.80 5.28
N VAL A 444 -0.06 -33.06 4.19
CA VAL A 444 1.21 -32.88 3.46
C VAL A 444 1.95 -31.63 3.92
N VAL A 445 1.21 -30.56 4.21
CA VAL A 445 1.78 -29.25 4.52
C VAL A 445 1.36 -28.81 5.90
N GLY A 446 2.33 -28.64 6.80
CA GLY A 446 2.11 -28.12 8.16
C GLY A 446 2.33 -26.61 8.27
N ALA A 447 2.02 -26.05 9.45
CA ALA A 447 2.18 -24.63 9.75
C ALA A 447 3.63 -24.11 9.57
N GLY A 448 4.65 -24.94 9.76
CA GLY A 448 6.06 -24.59 9.54
C GLY A 448 6.41 -24.27 8.08
N PHE A 449 5.49 -24.51 7.14
CA PHE A 449 5.66 -24.14 5.72
C PHE A 449 5.24 -22.68 5.43
N ASP A 450 4.68 -21.99 6.43
CA ASP A 450 4.29 -20.58 6.28
C ASP A 450 5.48 -19.71 5.86
N GLY A 451 5.20 -18.75 4.98
CA GLY A 451 6.22 -17.90 4.35
C GLY A 451 6.87 -18.52 3.09
N TRP A 452 7.06 -19.84 3.02
CA TRP A 452 7.62 -20.49 1.82
C TRP A 452 6.81 -20.28 0.54
N PRO A 453 5.45 -20.26 0.56
CA PRO A 453 4.63 -19.96 -0.62
C PRO A 453 5.02 -18.67 -1.33
N THR A 454 5.41 -17.62 -0.61
CA THR A 454 5.85 -16.34 -1.17
C THR A 454 7.12 -16.49 -2.01
N PHE A 455 8.14 -17.17 -1.48
CA PHE A 455 9.39 -17.38 -2.20
C PHE A 455 9.23 -18.33 -3.38
N LEU A 456 8.53 -19.43 -3.19
CA LEU A 456 8.34 -20.44 -4.24
C LEU A 456 7.54 -19.87 -5.42
N ALA A 457 6.52 -19.06 -5.16
CA ALA A 457 5.74 -18.39 -6.20
C ALA A 457 6.59 -17.38 -6.99
N ALA A 458 7.39 -16.57 -6.29
CA ALA A 458 8.28 -15.59 -6.94
C ALA A 458 9.36 -16.27 -7.79
N VAL A 459 9.98 -17.35 -7.27
CA VAL A 459 10.97 -18.14 -8.00
C VAL A 459 10.34 -18.84 -9.20
N ALA A 460 9.15 -19.43 -9.04
CA ALA A 460 8.43 -20.08 -10.13
C ALA A 460 8.05 -19.08 -11.24
N SER A 461 7.60 -17.87 -10.87
CA SER A 461 7.34 -16.77 -11.81
C SER A 461 8.59 -16.40 -12.59
N LEU A 462 9.73 -16.23 -11.91
CA LEU A 462 11.01 -15.91 -12.52
C LEU A 462 11.47 -17.04 -13.47
N ALA A 463 11.42 -18.28 -13.01
CA ALA A 463 11.80 -19.44 -13.81
C ALA A 463 10.94 -19.54 -15.08
N ALA A 464 9.63 -19.40 -14.97
CA ALA A 464 8.71 -19.42 -16.10
C ALA A 464 9.00 -18.30 -17.11
N PHE A 465 9.32 -17.07 -16.61
CA PHE A 465 9.72 -15.97 -17.47
C PHE A 465 11.00 -16.26 -18.26
N LEU A 466 12.02 -16.77 -17.56
CA LEU A 466 13.32 -17.10 -18.17
C LEU A 466 13.19 -18.22 -19.21
N VAL A 467 12.51 -19.32 -18.86
CA VAL A 467 12.27 -20.45 -19.77
C VAL A 467 11.51 -20.01 -21.00
N ALA A 468 10.40 -19.26 -20.84
CA ALA A 468 9.62 -18.76 -21.98
C ALA A 468 10.42 -17.79 -22.86
N THR A 469 11.32 -17.00 -22.27
CA THR A 469 12.22 -16.10 -23.02
C THR A 469 13.28 -16.88 -23.83
N LEU A 470 13.82 -17.96 -23.27
CA LEU A 470 14.81 -18.81 -23.93
C LEU A 470 14.20 -19.63 -25.06
N LEU A 471 12.99 -20.16 -24.87
CA LEU A 471 12.29 -20.97 -25.87
C LEU A 471 11.75 -20.16 -27.05
N ARG A 472 11.46 -18.86 -26.86
CA ARG A 472 10.93 -17.97 -27.91
C ARG A 472 11.73 -16.67 -28.00
N PRO A 473 12.94 -16.66 -28.61
CA PRO A 473 13.86 -15.52 -28.57
C PRO A 473 13.46 -14.32 -29.47
N ARG A 474 12.19 -14.14 -29.90
CA ARG A 474 11.83 -12.99 -30.76
C ARG A 474 10.39 -12.47 -30.61
N ARG A 475 10.33 -11.20 -30.51
CA ARG A 475 9.48 -10.04 -30.81
C ARG A 475 9.05 -9.29 -29.54
N ALA A 476 9.89 -8.33 -29.14
CA ALA A 476 9.40 -7.20 -28.37
C ALA A 476 8.44 -6.41 -29.26
N VAL A 477 7.16 -6.40 -28.93
CA VAL A 477 6.20 -5.48 -29.55
C VAL A 477 6.46 -4.11 -28.92
N VAL A 478 7.25 -3.28 -29.57
CA VAL A 478 7.31 -1.86 -29.26
C VAL A 478 6.04 -1.28 -29.87
N VAL A 479 4.99 -1.12 -29.06
CA VAL A 479 3.81 -0.35 -29.47
C VAL A 479 4.25 1.12 -29.51
N PRO A 480 4.11 1.81 -30.66
CA PRO A 480 4.44 3.22 -30.75
C PRO A 480 3.64 4.01 -29.69
N ALA A 481 4.26 5.06 -29.11
CA ALA A 481 3.52 6.02 -28.27
C ALA A 481 2.32 6.54 -29.05
N GLU A 482 1.13 6.54 -28.44
CA GLU A 482 -0.06 7.15 -29.06
C GLU A 482 0.31 8.59 -29.44
N SER A 483 0.19 8.91 -30.74
CA SER A 483 0.50 10.22 -31.31
C SER A 483 -0.46 11.28 -30.74
N GLY A 484 -0.09 11.90 -29.64
CA GLY A 484 -0.88 12.91 -28.94
C GLY A 484 -0.23 13.44 -27.66
N GLU A 485 0.70 12.69 -27.07
CA GLU A 485 1.34 13.07 -25.80
C GLU A 485 2.60 13.99 -25.90
N PRO A 486 3.38 14.08 -27.01
CA PRO A 486 4.61 14.91 -27.03
C PRO A 486 4.40 16.42 -27.20
N ALA A 487 3.29 16.86 -27.80
CA ALA A 487 3.12 18.28 -28.16
C ALA A 487 2.84 19.21 -26.95
N ARG A 488 2.29 18.69 -25.85
CA ARG A 488 2.00 19.51 -24.64
C ARG A 488 3.21 19.69 -23.70
N GLN A 489 4.23 18.83 -23.79
CA GLN A 489 5.44 18.97 -22.96
C GLN A 489 6.37 20.10 -23.43
N ALA A 490 6.34 20.44 -24.71
CA ALA A 490 7.13 21.54 -25.26
C ALA A 490 6.54 22.93 -24.92
N GLN A 491 5.23 23.03 -24.73
CA GLN A 491 4.58 24.29 -24.39
C GLN A 491 4.64 24.64 -22.90
N ALA A 492 4.73 23.67 -22.01
CA ALA A 492 4.90 23.91 -20.57
C ALA A 492 6.36 24.23 -20.16
N ALA A 493 7.33 24.02 -21.06
CA ALA A 493 8.73 24.38 -20.85
C ALA A 493 9.11 25.74 -21.42
N ALA A 494 8.19 26.41 -22.14
CA ALA A 494 8.42 27.67 -22.81
C ALA A 494 7.59 28.85 -22.22
N GLY A 495 6.85 28.64 -21.14
CA GLY A 495 6.18 29.65 -20.31
C GLY A 495 6.62 29.42 -18.86
#